data_7d19f735af4335cdfef66418d25e4c27
#
_entry.id   7d19f735af4335cdfef66418d25e4c27
#
_cell.length_a   1.000
_cell.length_b   1.000
_cell.length_c   1.000
_cell.angle_alpha   90.00
_cell.angle_beta   90.00
_cell.angle_gamma   90.00
#
_symmetry.space_group_name_H-M   'P 1'
#
loop_
_entity.id
_entity.type
_entity.pdbx_description
1 polymer ?
#
loop_
_entity_poly.entity_id
_entity_poly.type
_entity_poly.pdbx_seq_one_letter_code
_entity_poly.pdbx_strand_id
1 'polypeptide(L)'
;DDPTYEYCIYLRIEELHNIKENASEKNILAPFLHYPFWYGKDCAGLRSTLEQIHEELSAPKSAAAIMLRALFMQFLVKILRNYAPDSNAAITYIPIPLVKAYILIEDSFLLEYNTITLKELSRRLGLSSRQTSRILYNRYGKNFLQKRMEARMAAAVTFLKENKLSISEISARLGYSYPNHFHTAFKNYYHMTISEYKQRISM
;
A
#
# COMPACT_ATOMS: atom_id res chain seq x y z
N ASP A 1 -17.60 -15.79 -2.69
CA ASP A 1 -16.51 -15.08 -1.97
C ASP A 1 -16.30 -13.75 -2.67
N ASP A 2 -16.71 -12.67 -2.01
CA ASP A 2 -16.53 -11.30 -2.50
C ASP A 2 -15.03 -10.98 -2.56
N PRO A 3 -14.51 -10.41 -3.66
CA PRO A 3 -13.10 -10.05 -3.74
C PRO A 3 -12.77 -9.01 -2.66
N THR A 4 -11.85 -9.36 -1.78
CA THR A 4 -11.36 -8.45 -0.75
C THR A 4 -10.44 -7.42 -1.41
N TYR A 5 -10.88 -6.18 -1.52
CA TYR A 5 -10.05 -5.08 -1.98
C TYR A 5 -9.26 -4.51 -0.80
N GLU A 6 -7.94 -4.47 -0.93
CA GLU A 6 -7.04 -3.83 0.03
C GLU A 6 -6.58 -2.49 -0.54
N TYR A 7 -6.87 -1.39 0.16
CA TYR A 7 -6.37 -0.06 -0.20
C TYR A 7 -5.16 0.24 0.68
N CYS A 8 -4.02 0.52 0.05
CA CYS A 8 -2.80 0.93 0.74
C CYS A 8 -2.56 2.42 0.50
N ILE A 9 -2.65 3.24 1.54
CA ILE A 9 -2.38 4.68 1.48
C ILE A 9 -1.15 4.96 2.32
N TYR A 10 -0.10 5.48 1.68
CA TYR A 10 1.11 5.95 2.35
C TYR A 10 1.00 7.46 2.54
N LEU A 11 0.93 7.88 3.79
CA LEU A 11 0.96 9.30 4.16
C LEU A 11 2.35 9.61 4.73
N ARG A 12 3.11 10.45 4.04
CA ARG A 12 4.34 11.03 4.56
C ARG A 12 4.00 12.37 5.18
N ILE A 13 4.04 12.46 6.50
CA ILE A 13 3.86 13.70 7.22
C ILE A 13 5.23 14.38 7.31
N GLU A 14 5.59 15.14 6.27
CA GLU A 14 6.74 16.05 6.32
C GLU A 14 6.27 17.40 6.83
N GLU A 15 6.93 17.89 7.89
CA GLU A 15 6.79 19.27 8.38
C GLU A 15 5.47 19.68 9.07
N LEU A 16 5.13 19.03 10.16
CA LEU A 16 4.28 19.66 11.17
C LEU A 16 4.97 20.87 11.87
N HIS A 17 6.25 21.11 11.59
CA HIS A 17 7.03 22.17 12.24
C HIS A 17 6.76 23.58 11.67
N ASN A 18 6.19 23.70 10.47
CA ASN A 18 5.93 24.99 9.80
C ASN A 18 4.46 25.42 9.73
N ILE A 19 3.53 24.64 10.28
CA ILE A 19 2.14 25.09 10.41
C ILE A 19 2.09 26.06 11.59
N LYS A 20 2.19 27.35 11.30
CA LYS A 20 1.88 28.41 12.26
C LYS A 20 0.45 28.20 12.76
N GLU A 21 0.37 27.73 13.96
CA GLU A 21 -0.67 27.79 14.97
C GLU A 21 -2.12 28.09 14.52
N ASN A 22 -2.84 27.05 14.14
CA ASN A 22 -4.23 26.94 14.51
C ASN A 22 -4.35 25.77 15.50
N ALA A 23 -4.60 26.09 16.77
CA ALA A 23 -4.63 25.11 17.87
C ALA A 23 -5.63 23.94 17.63
N SER A 24 -6.63 24.15 16.78
CA SER A 24 -7.60 23.12 16.40
C SER A 24 -7.04 22.07 15.43
N GLU A 25 -6.15 22.46 14.50
CA GLU A 25 -5.57 21.53 13.52
C GLU A 25 -4.48 20.63 14.13
N LYS A 26 -3.70 21.17 15.09
CA LYS A 26 -2.73 20.37 15.86
C LYS A 26 -3.41 19.22 16.64
N ASN A 27 -4.63 19.45 17.13
CA ASN A 27 -5.39 18.44 17.86
C ASN A 27 -5.92 17.30 16.95
N ILE A 28 -6.19 17.58 15.68
CA ILE A 28 -6.69 16.57 14.73
C ILE A 28 -5.61 15.54 14.37
N LEU A 29 -4.35 15.96 14.28
CA LEU A 29 -3.24 15.09 13.90
C LEU A 29 -2.56 14.38 15.08
N ALA A 30 -2.74 14.88 16.30
CA ALA A 30 -2.15 14.29 17.50
C ALA A 30 -2.47 12.78 17.68
N PRO A 31 -3.70 12.30 17.44
CA PRO A 31 -4.00 10.87 17.51
C PRO A 31 -3.20 10.02 16.52
N PHE A 32 -2.92 10.53 15.30
CA PHE A 32 -2.12 9.80 14.30
C PHE A 32 -0.66 9.63 14.73
N LEU A 33 -0.14 10.54 15.55
CA LEU A 33 1.22 10.47 16.09
C LEU A 33 1.32 9.51 17.29
N HIS A 34 0.22 9.33 18.01
CA HIS A 34 0.16 8.47 19.22
C HIS A 34 -0.17 7.02 18.92
N TYR A 35 -0.97 6.75 17.88
CA TYR A 35 -1.44 5.41 17.54
C TYR A 35 -0.85 4.96 16.20
N PRO A 36 0.23 4.18 16.21
CA PRO A 36 0.94 3.78 14.99
C PRO A 36 0.16 2.77 14.14
N PHE A 37 -0.95 2.24 14.64
CA PHE A 37 -1.77 1.27 13.93
C PHE A 37 -3.23 1.36 14.36
N TRP A 38 -4.13 1.28 13.38
CA TRP A 38 -5.57 1.40 13.57
C TRP A 38 -6.28 0.27 12.84
N TYR A 39 -7.11 -0.45 13.58
CA TYR A 39 -7.91 -1.54 13.05
C TYR A 39 -9.32 -1.45 13.63
N GLY A 40 -10.35 -1.53 12.79
CA GLY A 40 -11.72 -1.46 13.26
C GLY A 40 -12.73 -1.56 12.12
N LYS A 41 -14.01 -1.58 12.49
CA LYS A 41 -15.12 -1.57 11.55
C LYS A 41 -15.30 -0.15 11.00
N ASP A 42 -15.55 -0.01 9.70
CA ASP A 42 -15.89 1.28 9.10
C ASP A 42 -17.32 1.71 9.47
N CYS A 43 -17.41 2.58 10.44
CA CYS A 43 -18.67 3.20 10.89
C CYS A 43 -18.88 4.62 10.33
N ALA A 44 -17.84 5.22 9.71
CA ALA A 44 -17.85 6.58 9.22
C ALA A 44 -17.84 6.70 7.67
N GLY A 45 -17.90 5.57 6.96
CA GLY A 45 -17.89 5.54 5.51
C GLY A 45 -16.53 5.87 4.89
N LEU A 46 -15.46 5.37 5.48
CA LEU A 46 -14.09 5.48 4.98
C LEU A 46 -13.96 4.86 3.59
N ARG A 47 -14.53 3.67 3.39
CA ARG A 47 -14.49 2.95 2.12
C ARG A 47 -14.99 3.82 0.97
N SER A 48 -16.14 4.46 1.13
CA SER A 48 -16.71 5.34 0.10
C SER A 48 -15.78 6.51 -0.24
N THR A 49 -15.10 7.09 0.76
CA THR A 49 -14.11 8.16 0.51
C THR A 49 -12.89 7.65 -0.24
N LEU A 50 -12.42 6.44 0.07
CA LEU A 50 -11.32 5.81 -0.65
C LEU A 50 -11.65 5.52 -2.11
N GLU A 51 -12.87 5.03 -2.37
CA GLU A 51 -13.39 4.81 -3.72
C GLU A 51 -13.43 6.11 -4.52
N GLN A 52 -13.90 7.22 -3.92
CA GLN A 52 -13.89 8.55 -4.55
C GLN A 52 -12.48 9.08 -4.82
N ILE A 53 -11.54 8.89 -3.89
CA ILE A 53 -10.12 9.24 -4.11
C ILE A 53 -9.55 8.43 -5.27
N HIS A 54 -9.82 7.14 -5.31
CA HIS A 54 -9.36 6.26 -6.38
C HIS A 54 -9.95 6.65 -7.74
N GLU A 55 -11.24 6.97 -7.79
CA GLU A 55 -11.93 7.45 -9.02
C GLU A 55 -11.29 8.75 -9.52
N GLU A 56 -11.10 9.74 -8.63
CA GLU A 56 -10.54 11.03 -9.01
C GLU A 56 -9.06 10.92 -9.46
N LEU A 57 -8.28 9.98 -8.87
CA LEU A 57 -6.92 9.69 -9.30
C LEU A 57 -6.86 8.95 -10.64
N SER A 58 -7.85 8.08 -10.90
CA SER A 58 -7.89 7.25 -12.12
C SER A 58 -8.40 8.02 -13.33
N ALA A 59 -9.32 8.98 -13.13
CA ALA A 59 -9.92 9.81 -14.16
C ALA A 59 -10.03 11.27 -13.69
N PRO A 60 -8.90 12.01 -13.62
CA PRO A 60 -8.88 13.38 -13.10
C PRO A 60 -9.79 14.32 -13.93
N LYS A 61 -10.70 15.03 -13.24
CA LYS A 61 -11.58 16.05 -13.83
C LYS A 61 -11.00 17.46 -13.58
N SER A 62 -11.70 18.47 -14.10
CA SER A 62 -11.35 19.86 -13.78
C SER A 62 -11.35 20.07 -12.27
N ALA A 63 -10.30 20.74 -11.74
CA ALA A 63 -10.07 20.95 -10.31
C ALA A 63 -9.78 19.70 -9.48
N ALA A 64 -9.30 18.59 -10.09
CA ALA A 64 -8.97 17.34 -9.42
C ALA A 64 -8.08 17.52 -8.18
N ALA A 65 -7.07 18.41 -8.24
CA ALA A 65 -6.18 18.67 -7.10
C ALA A 65 -6.93 19.24 -5.89
N ILE A 66 -7.93 20.10 -6.10
CA ILE A 66 -8.76 20.66 -5.02
C ILE A 66 -9.69 19.58 -4.48
N MET A 67 -10.27 18.77 -5.34
CA MET A 67 -11.15 17.67 -4.95
C MET A 67 -10.37 16.63 -4.13
N LEU A 68 -9.21 16.20 -4.58
CA LEU A 68 -8.36 15.26 -3.86
C LEU A 68 -7.98 15.80 -2.48
N ARG A 69 -7.62 17.09 -2.38
CA ARG A 69 -7.32 17.71 -1.08
C ARG A 69 -8.52 17.65 -0.12
N ALA A 70 -9.70 17.95 -0.61
CA ALA A 70 -10.94 17.88 0.18
C ALA A 70 -11.25 16.44 0.62
N LEU A 71 -11.12 15.47 -0.29
CA LEU A 71 -11.32 14.05 0.00
C LEU A 71 -10.30 13.50 1.01
N PHE A 72 -9.03 13.91 0.92
CA PHE A 72 -8.02 13.54 1.92
C PHE A 72 -8.33 14.11 3.29
N MET A 73 -8.77 15.36 3.39
CA MET A 73 -9.18 15.95 4.68
C MET A 73 -10.41 15.21 5.24
N GLN A 74 -11.37 14.88 4.39
CA GLN A 74 -12.53 14.09 4.79
C GLN A 74 -12.15 12.69 5.26
N PHE A 75 -11.20 12.04 4.59
CA PHE A 75 -10.64 10.75 4.95
C PHE A 75 -10.00 10.79 6.36
N LEU A 76 -9.17 11.79 6.65
CA LEU A 76 -8.55 11.97 7.95
C LEU A 76 -9.57 12.14 9.08
N VAL A 77 -10.60 12.98 8.85
CA VAL A 77 -11.69 13.18 9.84
C VAL A 77 -12.49 11.90 10.05
N LYS A 78 -12.76 11.13 8.99
CA LYS A 78 -13.50 9.86 9.10
C LYS A 78 -12.69 8.78 9.83
N ILE A 79 -11.37 8.72 9.64
CA ILE A 79 -10.52 7.85 10.44
C ILE A 79 -10.65 8.22 11.93
N LEU A 80 -10.50 9.49 12.28
CA LEU A 80 -10.63 9.94 13.66
C LEU A 80 -11.99 9.57 14.28
N ARG A 81 -13.07 9.72 13.51
CA ARG A 81 -14.42 9.35 13.98
C ARG A 81 -14.60 7.84 14.17
N ASN A 82 -13.97 7.02 13.33
CA ASN A 82 -13.99 5.58 13.50
C ASN A 82 -13.24 5.12 14.75
N TYR A 83 -12.30 5.90 15.26
CA TYR A 83 -11.45 5.60 16.41
C TYR A 83 -11.72 6.48 17.63
N ALA A 84 -12.82 7.25 17.63
CA ALA A 84 -13.23 7.96 18.82
C ALA A 84 -13.47 6.99 19.99
N PRO A 85 -13.11 7.37 21.24
CA PRO A 85 -13.21 6.49 22.41
C PRO A 85 -14.62 5.95 22.69
N ASP A 86 -15.65 6.62 22.18
CA ASP A 86 -17.07 6.25 22.33
C ASP A 86 -17.56 5.21 21.31
N SER A 87 -16.77 4.90 20.30
CA SER A 87 -17.09 3.79 19.41
C SER A 87 -16.73 2.47 20.11
N ASN A 88 -17.72 1.60 20.34
CA ASN A 88 -17.56 0.23 20.88
C ASN A 88 -16.74 -0.71 19.96
N ALA A 89 -15.88 -0.15 19.11
CA ALA A 89 -14.93 -0.91 18.30
C ALA A 89 -13.83 -1.40 19.24
N ALA A 90 -13.79 -2.70 19.49
CA ALA A 90 -12.69 -3.33 20.21
C ALA A 90 -11.37 -3.01 19.48
N ILE A 91 -10.60 -2.08 20.04
CA ILE A 91 -9.24 -1.79 19.53
C ILE A 91 -8.41 -3.03 19.83
N THR A 92 -8.15 -3.83 18.84
CA THR A 92 -7.22 -4.95 18.97
C THR A 92 -5.82 -4.37 19.16
N TYR A 93 -5.31 -4.43 20.38
CA TYR A 93 -3.97 -3.96 20.70
C TYR A 93 -2.95 -4.80 19.97
N ILE A 94 -2.26 -4.20 19.00
CA ILE A 94 -1.09 -4.82 18.37
C ILE A 94 0.16 -4.18 19.00
N PRO A 95 1.09 -4.98 19.53
CA PRO A 95 2.32 -4.44 20.13
C PRO A 95 3.08 -3.54 19.16
N ILE A 96 3.50 -2.36 19.60
CA ILE A 96 4.24 -1.36 18.81
C ILE A 96 5.43 -1.96 18.02
N PRO A 97 6.24 -2.89 18.59
CA PRO A 97 7.30 -3.55 17.83
C PRO A 97 6.80 -4.33 16.61
N LEU A 98 5.62 -4.96 16.72
CA LEU A 98 5.03 -5.72 15.62
C LEU A 98 4.48 -4.80 14.52
N VAL A 99 3.91 -3.66 14.88
CA VAL A 99 3.47 -2.62 13.94
C VAL A 99 4.64 -2.07 13.15
N LYS A 100 5.73 -1.70 13.82
CA LYS A 100 6.96 -1.24 13.17
C LYS A 100 7.51 -2.29 12.22
N ALA A 101 7.45 -3.56 12.59
CA ALA A 101 7.85 -4.66 11.73
C ALA A 101 6.97 -4.75 10.47
N TYR A 102 5.66 -4.59 10.59
CA TYR A 102 4.76 -4.61 9.44
C TYR A 102 5.00 -3.43 8.49
N ILE A 103 5.16 -2.21 9.00
CA ILE A 103 5.51 -1.04 8.19
C ILE A 103 6.81 -1.28 7.42
N LEU A 104 7.84 -1.76 8.09
CA LEU A 104 9.14 -2.05 7.47
C LEU A 104 9.02 -3.13 6.40
N ILE A 105 8.18 -4.15 6.61
CA ILE A 105 7.91 -5.20 5.63
C ILE A 105 7.23 -4.59 4.39
N GLU A 106 6.17 -3.80 4.56
CA GLU A 106 5.45 -3.20 3.45
C GLU A 106 6.35 -2.24 2.66
N ASP A 107 7.09 -1.36 3.32
CA ASP A 107 8.05 -0.45 2.68
C ASP A 107 9.10 -1.21 1.87
N SER A 108 9.64 -2.30 2.43
CA SER A 108 10.64 -3.12 1.75
C SER A 108 10.08 -3.76 0.47
N PHE A 109 8.85 -4.24 0.49
CA PHE A 109 8.22 -4.82 -0.70
C PHE A 109 7.72 -3.77 -1.69
N LEU A 110 7.32 -2.58 -1.23
CA LEU A 110 6.89 -1.50 -2.09
C LEU A 110 8.07 -0.86 -2.84
N LEU A 111 9.15 -0.54 -2.12
CA LEU A 111 10.24 0.27 -2.64
C LEU A 111 11.39 -0.58 -3.23
N GLU A 112 11.56 -1.79 -2.73
CA GLU A 112 12.72 -2.63 -3.04
C GLU A 112 12.32 -4.02 -3.57
N TYR A 113 11.14 -4.17 -4.14
CA TYR A 113 10.60 -5.45 -4.65
C TYR A 113 11.56 -6.20 -5.59
N ASN A 114 12.45 -5.50 -6.30
CA ASN A 114 13.42 -6.08 -7.22
C ASN A 114 14.72 -6.55 -6.53
N THR A 115 15.12 -5.94 -5.42
CA THR A 115 16.43 -6.17 -4.76
C THR A 115 16.32 -6.83 -3.40
N ILE A 116 15.23 -6.61 -2.66
CA ILE A 116 15.07 -7.13 -1.31
C ILE A 116 15.24 -8.65 -1.25
N THR A 117 15.99 -9.13 -0.27
CA THR A 117 16.16 -10.54 0.04
C THR A 117 15.59 -10.86 1.42
N LEU A 118 15.24 -12.14 1.67
CA LEU A 118 14.76 -12.56 2.98
C LEU A 118 15.82 -12.30 4.08
N LYS A 119 17.11 -12.48 3.77
CA LYS A 119 18.22 -12.22 4.70
C LYS A 119 18.27 -10.74 5.08
N GLU A 120 18.18 -9.85 4.10
CA GLU A 120 18.21 -8.40 4.36
C GLU A 120 16.98 -7.92 5.11
N LEU A 121 15.78 -8.38 4.73
CA LEU A 121 14.55 -8.09 5.47
C LEU A 121 14.65 -8.56 6.93
N SER A 122 15.16 -9.76 7.15
CA SER A 122 15.36 -10.31 8.50
C SER A 122 16.33 -9.47 9.33
N ARG A 123 17.43 -9.03 8.71
CA ARG A 123 18.42 -8.16 9.35
C ARG A 123 17.80 -6.82 9.80
N ARG A 124 17.01 -6.20 8.94
CA ARG A 124 16.29 -4.93 9.23
C ARG A 124 15.26 -5.09 10.35
N LEU A 125 14.61 -6.23 10.41
CA LEU A 125 13.65 -6.57 11.48
C LEU A 125 14.32 -6.96 12.81
N GLY A 126 15.62 -7.21 12.82
CA GLY A 126 16.31 -7.78 13.99
C GLY A 126 15.89 -9.21 14.32
N LEU A 127 15.44 -9.97 13.30
CA LEU A 127 14.88 -11.31 13.45
C LEU A 127 15.67 -12.35 12.64
N SER A 128 15.52 -13.61 13.01
CA SER A 128 15.99 -14.72 12.16
C SER A 128 15.09 -14.87 10.92
N SER A 129 15.64 -15.45 9.83
CA SER A 129 14.86 -15.71 8.61
C SER A 129 13.63 -16.60 8.87
N ARG A 130 13.70 -17.50 9.83
CA ARG A 130 12.59 -18.36 10.26
C ARG A 130 11.47 -17.54 10.92
N GLN A 131 11.83 -16.60 11.81
CA GLN A 131 10.87 -15.71 12.46
C GLN A 131 10.23 -14.77 11.45
N THR A 132 11.03 -14.18 10.56
CA THR A 132 10.54 -13.32 9.45
C THR A 132 9.56 -14.08 8.56
N SER A 133 9.90 -15.30 8.14
CA SER A 133 9.01 -16.14 7.33
C SER A 133 7.68 -16.45 8.04
N ARG A 134 7.73 -16.69 9.36
CA ARG A 134 6.54 -16.93 10.17
C ARG A 134 5.65 -15.68 10.25
N ILE A 135 6.24 -14.50 10.41
CA ILE A 135 5.50 -13.22 10.42
C ILE A 135 4.83 -13.00 9.06
N LEU A 136 5.56 -13.19 7.96
CA LEU A 136 5.01 -13.05 6.61
C LEU A 136 3.83 -14.01 6.39
N TYR A 137 4.00 -15.28 6.76
CA TYR A 137 2.93 -16.26 6.60
C TYR A 137 1.71 -15.95 7.46
N ASN A 138 1.90 -15.60 8.73
CA ASN A 138 0.81 -15.28 9.64
C ASN A 138 0.04 -14.01 9.22
N ARG A 139 0.73 -13.02 8.65
CA ARG A 139 0.11 -11.74 8.27
C ARG A 139 -0.52 -11.79 6.89
N TYR A 140 0.13 -12.43 5.91
CA TYR A 140 -0.25 -12.36 4.50
C TYR A 140 -0.68 -13.72 3.91
N GLY A 141 -0.59 -14.81 4.65
CA GLY A 141 -0.78 -16.16 4.11
C GLY A 141 0.24 -16.56 3.03
N LYS A 142 1.34 -15.82 2.91
CA LYS A 142 2.31 -15.93 1.82
C LYS A 142 3.73 -16.08 2.35
N ASN A 143 4.56 -16.85 1.64
CA ASN A 143 5.98 -16.84 1.90
C ASN A 143 6.65 -15.61 1.25
N PHE A 144 7.95 -15.40 1.58
CA PHE A 144 8.72 -14.26 1.08
C PHE A 144 8.73 -14.16 -0.45
N LEU A 145 8.90 -15.28 -1.15
CA LEU A 145 8.97 -15.29 -2.62
C LEU A 145 7.61 -14.95 -3.25
N GLN A 146 6.53 -15.44 -2.67
CA GLN A 146 5.17 -15.12 -3.11
C GLN A 146 4.85 -13.63 -2.89
N LYS A 147 5.17 -13.08 -1.71
CA LYS A 147 4.94 -11.64 -1.43
C LYS A 147 5.79 -10.76 -2.34
N ARG A 148 7.06 -11.13 -2.59
CA ARG A 148 7.92 -10.42 -3.54
C ARG A 148 7.42 -10.50 -4.99
N MET A 149 6.89 -11.65 -5.40
CA MET A 149 6.28 -11.82 -6.72
C MET A 149 5.06 -10.91 -6.87
N GLU A 150 4.19 -10.88 -5.88
CA GLU A 150 3.03 -9.99 -5.84
C GLU A 150 3.44 -8.52 -6.02
N ALA A 151 4.40 -8.03 -5.24
CA ALA A 151 4.91 -6.66 -5.33
C ALA A 151 5.50 -6.35 -6.72
N ARG A 152 6.27 -7.28 -7.30
CA ARG A 152 6.79 -7.16 -8.68
C ARG A 152 5.66 -7.07 -9.70
N MET A 153 4.62 -7.88 -9.55
CA MET A 153 3.49 -7.89 -10.47
C MET A 153 2.62 -6.62 -10.34
N ALA A 154 2.45 -6.10 -9.14
CA ALA A 154 1.80 -4.81 -8.91
C ALA A 154 2.58 -3.67 -9.60
N ALA A 155 3.90 -3.61 -9.43
CA ALA A 155 4.75 -2.64 -10.12
C ALA A 155 4.71 -2.82 -11.65
N ALA A 156 4.68 -4.07 -12.15
CA ALA A 156 4.54 -4.34 -13.58
C ALA A 156 3.27 -3.73 -14.16
N VAL A 157 2.13 -3.89 -13.48
CA VAL A 157 0.85 -3.31 -13.89
C VAL A 157 0.92 -1.79 -13.96
N THR A 158 1.54 -1.14 -12.97
CA THR A 158 1.73 0.31 -12.97
C THR A 158 2.53 0.76 -14.20
N PHE A 159 3.69 0.14 -14.48
CA PHE A 159 4.49 0.48 -15.65
C PHE A 159 3.76 0.21 -16.97
N LEU A 160 2.98 -0.87 -17.06
CA LEU A 160 2.19 -1.19 -18.26
C LEU A 160 1.08 -0.16 -18.50
N LYS A 161 0.41 0.34 -17.46
CA LYS A 161 -0.60 1.38 -17.53
C LYS A 161 -0.02 2.73 -17.94
N GLU A 162 1.12 3.11 -17.40
CA GLU A 162 1.82 4.34 -17.78
C GLU A 162 2.26 4.36 -19.24
N ASN A 163 2.46 3.20 -19.84
CA ASN A 163 2.86 3.00 -21.24
C ASN A 163 4.07 3.85 -21.72
N LYS A 164 4.97 4.18 -20.80
CA LYS A 164 6.17 5.00 -21.07
C LYS A 164 7.42 4.18 -21.34
N LEU A 165 7.39 2.90 -21.00
CA LEU A 165 8.53 1.99 -21.04
C LEU A 165 8.27 0.83 -21.99
N SER A 166 9.32 0.37 -22.67
CA SER A 166 9.32 -0.90 -23.40
C SER A 166 9.23 -2.09 -22.43
N ILE A 167 8.79 -3.23 -22.92
CA ILE A 167 8.72 -4.46 -22.12
C ILE A 167 10.10 -4.87 -21.58
N SER A 168 11.17 -4.64 -22.36
CA SER A 168 12.53 -4.91 -21.92
C SER A 168 12.95 -4.02 -20.75
N GLU A 169 12.62 -2.72 -20.78
CA GLU A 169 12.90 -1.79 -19.72
C GLU A 169 12.08 -2.12 -18.46
N ILE A 170 10.80 -2.47 -18.62
CA ILE A 170 9.95 -2.93 -17.51
C ILE A 170 10.57 -4.18 -16.88
N SER A 171 10.92 -5.17 -17.68
CA SER A 171 11.57 -6.41 -17.22
C SER A 171 12.81 -6.12 -16.37
N ALA A 172 13.70 -5.25 -16.86
CA ALA A 172 14.92 -4.86 -16.16
C ALA A 172 14.63 -4.15 -14.83
N ARG A 173 13.69 -3.20 -14.81
CA ARG A 173 13.26 -2.50 -13.59
C ARG A 173 12.63 -3.43 -12.55
N LEU A 174 11.93 -4.46 -13.00
CA LEU A 174 11.38 -5.50 -12.12
C LEU A 174 12.45 -6.49 -11.62
N GLY A 175 13.70 -6.37 -12.07
CA GLY A 175 14.81 -7.22 -11.65
C GLY A 175 14.84 -8.59 -12.32
N TYR A 176 14.34 -8.70 -13.55
CA TYR A 176 14.50 -9.89 -14.39
C TYR A 176 15.72 -9.72 -15.30
N SER A 177 16.57 -10.73 -15.36
CA SER A 177 17.75 -10.73 -16.22
C SER A 177 17.40 -10.77 -17.71
N TYR A 178 16.25 -11.37 -18.06
CA TYR A 178 15.79 -11.51 -19.45
C TYR A 178 14.28 -11.24 -19.53
N PRO A 179 13.81 -10.55 -20.60
CA PRO A 179 12.37 -10.28 -20.80
C PRO A 179 11.49 -11.53 -20.82
N ASN A 180 12.00 -12.65 -21.33
CA ASN A 180 11.25 -13.92 -21.38
C ASN A 180 10.90 -14.45 -19.99
N HIS A 181 11.76 -14.22 -18.98
CA HIS A 181 11.44 -14.60 -17.60
C HIS A 181 10.29 -13.75 -17.04
N PHE A 182 10.26 -12.46 -17.38
CA PHE A 182 9.15 -11.59 -17.02
C PHE A 182 7.85 -12.02 -17.72
N HIS A 183 7.87 -12.30 -19.02
CA HIS A 183 6.69 -12.80 -19.75
C HIS A 183 6.11 -14.04 -19.10
N THR A 184 6.97 -15.02 -18.78
CA THR A 184 6.55 -16.27 -18.13
C THR A 184 5.97 -15.99 -16.73
N ALA A 185 6.64 -15.19 -15.92
CA ALA A 185 6.19 -14.83 -14.58
C ALA A 185 4.85 -14.09 -14.60
N PHE A 186 4.67 -13.15 -15.53
CA PHE A 186 3.43 -12.38 -15.71
C PHE A 186 2.28 -13.29 -16.11
N LYS A 187 2.50 -14.17 -17.13
CA LYS A 187 1.49 -15.12 -17.58
C LYS A 187 1.08 -16.10 -16.48
N ASN A 188 2.04 -16.60 -15.70
CA ASN A 188 1.76 -17.50 -14.59
C ASN A 188 0.96 -16.82 -13.46
N TYR A 189 1.21 -15.55 -13.23
CA TYR A 189 0.55 -14.80 -12.15
C TYR A 189 -0.85 -14.32 -12.52
N TYR A 190 -1.02 -13.75 -13.72
CA TYR A 190 -2.30 -13.20 -14.18
C TYR A 190 -3.12 -14.13 -15.09
N HIS A 191 -2.58 -15.31 -15.41
CA HIS A 191 -3.19 -16.28 -16.34
C HIS A 191 -3.48 -15.72 -17.75
N MET A 192 -2.78 -14.64 -18.13
CA MET A 192 -2.85 -14.01 -19.44
C MET A 192 -1.50 -13.41 -19.85
N THR A 193 -1.29 -13.23 -21.13
CA THR A 193 -0.08 -12.60 -21.66
C THR A 193 -0.08 -11.07 -21.41
N ILE A 194 1.09 -10.44 -21.46
CA ILE A 194 1.23 -8.99 -21.35
C ILE A 194 0.45 -8.27 -22.45
N SER A 195 0.42 -8.82 -23.67
CA SER A 195 -0.32 -8.26 -24.81
C SER A 195 -1.82 -8.28 -24.58
N GLU A 196 -2.37 -9.40 -24.13
CA GLU A 196 -3.78 -9.53 -23.75
C GLU A 196 -4.15 -8.57 -22.62
N TYR A 197 -3.26 -8.45 -21.63
CA TYR A 197 -3.46 -7.51 -20.52
C TYR A 197 -3.51 -6.05 -21.01
N LYS A 198 -2.56 -5.64 -21.88
CA LYS A 198 -2.55 -4.29 -22.47
C LYS A 198 -3.82 -4.00 -23.29
N GLN A 199 -4.30 -4.92 -24.08
CA GLN A 199 -5.56 -4.77 -24.82
C GLN A 199 -6.73 -4.53 -23.88
N ARG A 200 -6.81 -5.28 -22.77
CA ARG A 200 -7.90 -5.18 -21.79
C ARG A 200 -7.93 -3.85 -21.03
N ILE A 201 -6.78 -3.22 -20.76
CA ILE A 201 -6.72 -1.92 -20.06
C ILE A 201 -6.82 -0.72 -21.01
N SER A 202 -6.75 -0.93 -22.33
CA SER A 202 -6.88 0.12 -23.36
C SER A 202 -8.33 0.24 -23.89
N MET A 203 -9.23 -0.62 -23.44
CA MET A 203 -10.68 -0.57 -23.66
C MET A 203 -11.37 0.21 -22.54
#